data_441e57dadcd8c894efed0d327ad9a2c6
#
_entry.id   441e57dadcd8c894efed0d327ad9a2c6
#
_cell.length_a   1.000
_cell.length_b   1.000
_cell.length_c   1.000
_cell.angle_alpha   90.00
_cell.angle_beta   90.00
_cell.angle_gamma   90.00
#
_symmetry.space_group_name_H-M   'P 1'
#
loop_
_entity.id
_entity.type
_entity.pdbx_description
1 polymer ?
#
loop_
_entity_poly.entity_id
_entity_poly.type
_entity_poly.pdbx_seq_one_letter_code
_entity_poly.pdbx_strand_id
1 'polypeptide(L)' 'MTYEEALTAIPKGRYRHCKGNEYEVLEIAHHSETLEPMVVYRALYGKQELWVRPAEMWNEKVGDVLRFTKID' A
#
# COMPACT_ATOMS: atom_id res chain seq x y z
N MET A 1 -6.40 10.32 5.20
CA MET A 1 -5.09 10.98 5.08
C MET A 1 -5.03 11.75 3.78
N THR A 2 -4.22 12.79 3.74
CA THR A 2 -4.02 13.56 2.51
C THR A 2 -3.03 12.83 1.59
N TYR A 3 -2.98 13.29 0.32
CA TYR A 3 -2.01 12.76 -0.62
C TYR A 3 -0.58 12.93 -0.12
N GLU A 4 -0.26 14.12 0.41
CA GLU A 4 1.08 14.40 0.95
C GLU A 4 1.41 13.53 2.16
N GLU A 5 0.43 13.30 3.01
CA GLU A 5 0.61 12.39 4.15
C GLU A 5 0.89 10.97 3.68
N ALA A 6 0.18 10.53 2.63
CA ALA A 6 0.38 9.19 2.08
C ALA A 6 1.78 9.03 1.48
N LEU A 7 2.28 10.05 0.79
CA LEU A 7 3.64 10.01 0.24
C LEU A 7 4.69 9.80 1.32
N THR A 8 4.49 10.41 2.48
CA THR A 8 5.42 10.27 3.61
C THR A 8 5.22 8.96 4.35
N ALA A 9 3.96 8.58 4.58
CA ALA A 9 3.63 7.43 5.41
C ALA A 9 3.88 6.10 4.69
N ILE A 10 3.80 6.09 3.34
CA ILE A 10 3.90 4.87 2.55
C ILE A 10 4.97 5.07 1.48
N PRO A 11 6.28 5.04 1.87
CA PRO A 11 7.36 5.16 0.88
C PRO A 11 7.32 4.00 -0.11
N LYS A 12 7.79 4.25 -1.33
CA LYS A 12 7.93 3.20 -2.35
C LYS A 12 8.89 2.12 -1.88
N GLY A 13 8.69 0.90 -2.36
CA GLY A 13 9.56 -0.22 -2.06
C GLY A 13 8.77 -1.45 -1.68
N ARG A 14 9.45 -2.43 -1.08
CA ARG A 14 8.82 -3.71 -0.77
C ARG A 14 8.23 -3.72 0.63
N TYR A 15 7.08 -4.38 0.72
CA TYR A 15 6.33 -4.55 1.97
C TYR A 15 5.93 -6.01 2.10
N ARG A 16 5.79 -6.46 3.35
CA ARG A 16 5.22 -7.77 3.64
C ARG A 16 3.86 -7.59 4.28
N HIS A 17 2.87 -8.29 3.73
CA HIS A 17 1.54 -8.36 4.34
C HIS A 17 1.63 -9.22 5.61
N CYS A 18 0.78 -8.91 6.59
CA CYS A 18 0.78 -9.64 7.86
C CYS A 18 0.53 -11.14 7.69
N LYS A 19 -0.05 -11.56 6.57
CA LYS A 19 -0.24 -12.98 6.24
C LYS A 19 0.94 -13.60 5.48
N GLY A 20 1.99 -12.84 5.21
CA GLY A 20 3.24 -13.36 4.69
C GLY A 20 3.60 -13.00 3.26
N ASN A 21 2.63 -12.68 2.41
CA ASN A 21 2.91 -12.35 1.01
C ASN A 21 3.58 -11.00 0.89
N GLU A 22 4.42 -10.84 -0.14
CA GLU A 22 5.16 -9.61 -0.36
C GLU A 22 4.62 -8.85 -1.56
N TYR A 23 4.77 -7.53 -1.51
CA TYR A 23 4.27 -6.60 -2.50
C TYR A 23 5.26 -5.46 -2.69
N GLU A 24 5.19 -4.82 -3.84
CA GLU A 24 5.99 -3.63 -4.11
C GLU A 24 5.07 -2.43 -4.32
N VAL A 25 5.26 -1.39 -3.51
CA VAL A 25 4.56 -0.11 -3.71
C VAL A 25 5.27 0.65 -4.82
N LEU A 26 4.51 0.98 -5.87
CA LEU A 26 5.04 1.64 -7.05
C LEU A 26 4.78 3.14 -7.03
N GLU A 27 3.60 3.54 -6.59
CA GLU A 27 3.20 4.94 -6.60
C GLU A 27 2.05 5.18 -5.63
N ILE A 28 1.86 6.46 -5.31
CA ILE A 28 0.62 6.92 -4.67
C ILE A 28 -0.13 7.71 -5.74
N ALA A 29 -1.38 7.34 -5.98
CA ALA A 29 -2.23 7.96 -7.00
C ALA A 29 -3.43 8.62 -6.34
N HIS A 30 -4.20 9.37 -7.13
CA HIS A 30 -5.48 9.94 -6.69
C HIS A 30 -6.61 9.10 -7.23
N HIS A 31 -7.61 8.84 -6.40
CA HIS A 31 -8.88 8.28 -6.88
C HIS A 31 -9.51 9.34 -7.78
N SER A 32 -9.91 8.96 -9.00
CA SER A 32 -10.34 9.95 -9.99
C SER A 32 -11.62 10.69 -9.61
N GLU A 33 -12.44 10.10 -8.75
CA GLU A 33 -13.70 10.72 -8.34
C GLU A 33 -13.60 11.39 -6.98
N THR A 34 -13.06 10.70 -5.98
CA THR A 34 -13.02 11.19 -4.61
C THR A 34 -11.76 11.97 -4.29
N LEU A 35 -10.72 11.84 -5.12
CA LEU A 35 -9.38 12.41 -4.93
C LEU A 35 -8.65 11.84 -3.72
N GLU A 36 -9.17 10.79 -3.08
CA GLU A 36 -8.45 10.18 -1.97
C GLU A 36 -7.17 9.51 -2.47
N PRO A 37 -6.12 9.49 -1.64
CA PRO A 37 -4.86 8.84 -2.05
C PRO A 37 -5.02 7.33 -2.11
N MET A 38 -4.48 6.74 -3.18
CA MET A 38 -4.54 5.31 -3.45
C MET A 38 -3.13 4.77 -3.58
N VAL A 39 -2.87 3.62 -2.98
CA VAL A 39 -1.59 2.93 -3.15
C VAL A 39 -1.69 2.07 -4.41
N VAL A 40 -0.76 2.26 -5.34
CA VAL A 40 -0.62 1.42 -6.52
C VAL A 40 0.52 0.46 -6.23
N TYR A 41 0.24 -0.84 -6.25
CA TYR A 41 1.24 -1.82 -5.84
C TYR A 41 1.12 -3.10 -6.65
N ARG A 42 2.24 -3.85 -6.69
CA ARG A 42 2.34 -5.10 -7.44
C ARG A 42 2.50 -6.25 -6.46
N ALA A 43 1.75 -7.32 -6.66
CA ALA A 43 1.97 -8.56 -5.94
C ALA A 43 3.28 -9.18 -6.42
N LEU A 44 4.14 -9.61 -5.48
CA LEU A 44 5.40 -10.26 -5.82
C LEU A 44 5.27 -11.78 -5.75
N TYR A 45 4.10 -12.26 -6.15
CA TYR A 45 3.80 -13.69 -6.23
C TYR A 45 2.77 -13.90 -7.32
N GLY A 46 2.55 -15.15 -7.70
CA GLY A 46 1.56 -15.49 -8.71
C GLY A 46 1.87 -14.80 -10.03
N LYS A 47 0.86 -14.19 -10.63
CA LYS A 47 0.98 -13.49 -11.91
C LYS A 47 1.55 -12.09 -11.77
N GLN A 48 1.88 -11.66 -10.57
CA GLN A 48 2.44 -10.34 -10.29
C GLN A 48 1.58 -9.20 -10.83
N GLU A 49 0.29 -9.30 -10.58
CA GLU A 49 -0.67 -8.31 -11.06
C GLU A 49 -0.62 -7.03 -10.24
N LEU A 50 -1.11 -5.95 -10.85
CA LEU A 50 -1.19 -4.65 -10.20
C LEU A 50 -2.52 -4.50 -9.48
N TRP A 51 -2.46 -3.86 -8.31
CA TRP A 51 -3.62 -3.59 -7.47
C TRP A 51 -3.60 -2.16 -6.98
N VAL A 52 -4.75 -1.67 -6.57
CA VAL A 52 -4.86 -0.40 -5.87
C VAL A 52 -5.62 -0.61 -4.56
N ARG A 53 -5.26 0.19 -3.54
CA ARG A 53 -5.91 0.14 -2.24
C ARG A 53 -5.90 1.56 -1.66
N PRO A 54 -6.98 2.01 -1.02
CA PRO A 54 -6.93 3.30 -0.35
C PRO A 54 -5.77 3.36 0.65
N ALA A 55 -5.07 4.49 0.67
CA ALA A 55 -3.87 4.63 1.51
C ALA A 55 -4.19 4.42 2.99
N GLU A 56 -5.36 4.86 3.44
CA GLU A 56 -5.76 4.66 4.83
C GLU A 56 -5.86 3.18 5.19
N MET A 57 -6.35 2.35 4.25
CA MET A 57 -6.45 0.91 4.49
C MET A 57 -5.09 0.23 4.47
N TRP A 58 -4.12 0.84 3.79
CA TRP A 58 -2.76 0.28 3.74
C TRP A 58 -2.11 0.27 5.12
N ASN A 59 -2.30 1.35 5.88
CA ASN A 59 -1.66 1.52 7.18
C ASN A 59 -2.52 1.05 8.34
N GLU A 60 -3.64 0.37 8.07
CA GLU A 60 -4.47 -0.19 9.13
C GLU A 60 -3.80 -1.38 9.79
N LYS A 61 -4.12 -1.57 11.06
CA LYS A 61 -3.72 -2.77 11.78
C LYS A 61 -4.73 -3.88 11.56
N VAL A 62 -4.24 -5.11 11.57
CA VAL A 62 -5.05 -6.32 11.63
C VAL A 62 -4.77 -6.92 13.00
N GLY A 63 -5.71 -6.74 13.95
CA GLY A 63 -5.44 -7.02 15.35
C GLY A 63 -4.37 -6.07 15.87
N ASP A 64 -3.27 -6.61 16.37
CA ASP A 64 -2.17 -5.83 16.94
C ASP A 64 -1.02 -5.58 15.97
N VAL A 65 -1.12 -6.05 14.72
CA VAL A 65 -0.02 -5.92 13.76
C VAL A 65 -0.45 -5.07 12.57
N LEU A 66 0.50 -4.38 11.97
CA LEU A 66 0.25 -3.62 10.75
C LEU A 66 -0.11 -4.57 9.62
N ARG A 67 -1.06 -4.16 8.79
CA ARG A 67 -1.43 -4.94 7.60
C ARG A 67 -0.24 -5.12 6.68
N PHE A 68 0.55 -4.06 6.48
CA PHE A 68 1.75 -4.10 5.66
C PHE A 68 2.92 -3.50 6.43
N THR A 69 4.07 -4.15 6.35
CA THR A 69 5.31 -3.68 6.99
C THR A 69 6.38 -3.51 5.93
N LYS A 70 7.02 -2.34 5.90
CA LYS A 70 8.09 -2.08 4.95
C LYS A 70 9.30 -2.97 5.27
N ILE A 71 9.86 -3.63 4.25
CA ILE A 71 10.99 -4.54 4.42
C ILE A 71 12.19 -4.13 3.58
N ASP A 72 12.02 -3.12 2.74
CA ASP A 72 13.10 -2.70 1.84
C ASP A 72 12.92 -1.24 1.43
#